data_9cdadc727ce9d478f9a288b177c676e0
#
_entry.id   9cdadc727ce9d478f9a288b177c676e0
#
_cell.length_a   1.000
_cell.length_b   1.000
_cell.length_c   1.000
_cell.angle_alpha   90.00
_cell.angle_beta   90.00
_cell.angle_gamma   90.00
#
_symmetry.space_group_name_H-M   'P 1'
#
loop_
_entity.id
_entity.type
_entity.pdbx_description
1 polymer ?
#
loop_
_entity_poly.entity_id
_entity_poly.type
_entity_poly.pdbx_seq_one_letter_code
_entity_poly.pdbx_strand_id
1 'polypeptide(L)'
;MKKNLKKLFALLLVVVMVAAMFAGCANNAEKPAETTPSDTNTPAEDTNTPAEDNTPAEDATPVETRENKVIYGSSTEISGDLGNAWWTNNASDKAVRDLINDYDTVIFDQFGQMVMNQTTAASIDETKNDDGTITFTVKINEGLTYNNGEPITAADYVAYALVQLSPATKEAGATVTANSVFGGPEYQNGETKELAGVRLLDPYTYSIQIAADYANYYYAFSYASLSPLYLPMYASAALTVKDDGNGAYLDGGELVADEINASRYVYADRVSAGPYMVKSLDTGALTATLEINPNYAGNFEGQKPSIQTIVVVKAEDDTMMDAFKTGENILQRYCNHVHVIIRIYAAGNSQAQ
;
A
#
# COMPACT_ATOMS: atom_id res chain seq x y z
N MET A 1 -1.50 55.17 10.35
CA MET A 1 -2.90 54.66 10.27
C MET A 1 -3.14 53.68 9.09
N LYS A 2 -2.65 53.90 7.87
CA LYS A 2 -2.94 52.99 6.72
C LYS A 2 -2.38 51.57 6.82
N LYS A 3 -1.32 51.30 7.59
CA LYS A 3 -0.72 49.97 7.74
C LYS A 3 -1.52 49.01 8.66
N ASN A 4 -2.19 49.57 9.64
CA ASN A 4 -3.01 48.79 10.58
C ASN A 4 -4.39 48.43 9.99
N LEU A 5 -4.91 49.27 9.09
CA LEU A 5 -6.15 49.04 8.39
C LEU A 5 -6.10 47.85 7.44
N LYS A 6 -4.94 47.64 6.74
CA LYS A 6 -4.71 46.48 5.88
C LYS A 6 -4.62 45.16 6.67
N LYS A 7 -4.03 45.20 7.88
CA LYS A 7 -3.96 44.00 8.75
C LYS A 7 -5.34 43.67 9.32
N LEU A 8 -6.15 44.68 9.65
CA LEU A 8 -7.53 44.47 10.14
C LEU A 8 -8.43 43.87 9.04
N PHE A 9 -8.26 44.32 7.79
CA PHE A 9 -9.01 43.79 6.64
C PHE A 9 -8.63 42.35 6.30
N ALA A 10 -7.32 41.99 6.39
CA ALA A 10 -6.85 40.63 6.20
C ALA A 10 -7.38 39.68 7.29
N LEU A 11 -7.43 40.13 8.54
CA LEU A 11 -7.97 39.35 9.65
C LEU A 11 -9.46 39.10 9.49
N LEU A 12 -10.22 40.13 9.06
CA LEU A 12 -11.65 40.02 8.81
C LEU A 12 -11.99 39.03 7.69
N LEU A 13 -11.12 38.98 6.63
CA LEU A 13 -11.31 38.08 5.49
C LEU A 13 -11.09 36.62 5.90
N VAL A 14 -10.12 36.34 6.78
CA VAL A 14 -9.87 35.00 7.33
C VAL A 14 -11.04 34.54 8.21
N VAL A 15 -11.60 35.43 9.05
CA VAL A 15 -12.76 35.08 9.89
C VAL A 15 -14.01 34.78 9.07
N VAL A 16 -14.22 35.50 7.95
CA VAL A 16 -15.37 35.23 7.05
C VAL A 16 -15.19 33.90 6.31
N MET A 17 -13.95 33.51 5.90
CA MET A 17 -13.69 32.22 5.28
C MET A 17 -13.91 31.05 6.26
N VAL A 18 -13.51 31.20 7.52
CA VAL A 18 -13.72 30.16 8.54
C VAL A 18 -15.22 30.00 8.88
N ALA A 19 -15.98 31.11 8.94
CA ALA A 19 -17.43 31.05 9.17
C ALA A 19 -18.21 30.37 8.02
N ALA A 20 -17.73 30.49 6.78
CA ALA A 20 -18.35 29.84 5.62
C ALA A 20 -18.17 28.31 5.61
N MET A 21 -17.15 27.77 6.27
CA MET A 21 -16.92 26.31 6.36
C MET A 21 -17.84 25.61 7.37
N PHE A 22 -18.47 26.34 8.30
CA PHE A 22 -19.41 25.77 9.29
C PHE A 22 -20.88 25.84 8.90
N ALA A 23 -21.23 26.49 7.80
CA ALA A 23 -22.62 26.66 7.36
C ALA A 23 -23.15 25.56 6.43
N GLY A 24 -22.35 24.51 6.15
CA GLY A 24 -22.64 23.50 5.12
C GLY A 24 -23.24 22.17 5.58
N CYS A 25 -23.53 21.95 6.88
CA CYS A 25 -24.10 20.67 7.34
C CYS A 25 -25.14 20.87 8.43
N ALA A 26 -26.35 21.35 8.06
CA ALA A 26 -27.52 21.21 8.90
C ALA A 26 -28.78 21.21 8.02
N ASN A 27 -29.29 20.03 7.72
CA ASN A 27 -30.71 19.71 7.51
C ASN A 27 -30.86 18.25 7.13
N ASN A 28 -31.43 17.47 7.90
CA ASN A 28 -32.73 16.89 8.14
C ASN A 28 -32.60 15.61 8.96
N ALA A 29 -32.89 15.69 10.22
CA ALA A 29 -33.23 14.52 11.02
C ALA A 29 -34.76 14.55 11.24
N GLU A 30 -35.50 13.69 10.59
CA GLU A 30 -36.87 13.35 10.95
C GLU A 30 -36.86 12.33 12.10
N LYS A 31 -37.69 12.64 13.09
CA LYS A 31 -37.91 11.95 14.35
C LYS A 31 -38.76 10.69 14.12
N PRO A 32 -38.43 9.50 14.62
CA PRO A 32 -39.35 8.34 14.59
C PRO A 32 -40.47 8.48 15.63
N ALA A 33 -41.69 8.17 15.22
CA ALA A 33 -42.85 8.05 16.10
C ALA A 33 -42.85 6.70 16.82
N GLU A 34 -43.09 6.75 18.14
CA GLU A 34 -43.38 5.59 18.98
C GLU A 34 -44.75 4.98 18.60
N THR A 35 -44.83 3.67 18.49
CA THR A 35 -46.07 2.90 18.65
C THR A 35 -45.82 1.68 19.50
N THR A 36 -46.57 1.63 20.59
CA THR A 36 -46.66 0.57 21.59
C THR A 36 -47.37 -0.67 21.08
N PRO A 37 -47.12 -1.85 21.66
CA PRO A 37 -47.67 -3.14 21.18
C PRO A 37 -49.06 -3.42 21.72
N SER A 38 -49.84 -4.19 20.97
CA SER A 38 -51.08 -4.80 21.48
C SER A 38 -51.10 -6.31 21.07
N ASP A 39 -51.17 -7.13 22.12
CA ASP A 39 -51.40 -8.56 22.06
C ASP A 39 -52.81 -8.90 21.48
N THR A 40 -52.96 -10.01 20.80
CA THR A 40 -53.87 -11.11 21.18
C THR A 40 -53.97 -12.25 20.13
N ASN A 41 -53.61 -13.46 20.58
CA ASN A 41 -54.25 -14.78 20.45
C ASN A 41 -54.78 -15.35 19.13
N THR A 42 -54.17 -16.43 18.73
CA THR A 42 -54.51 -17.89 18.72
C THR A 42 -55.43 -18.41 17.56
N PRO A 43 -55.40 -19.70 17.23
CA PRO A 43 -55.26 -20.21 15.87
C PRO A 43 -56.53 -20.85 15.32
N ALA A 44 -56.57 -21.12 14.00
CA ALA A 44 -57.48 -22.06 13.43
C ALA A 44 -56.79 -22.89 12.32
N GLU A 45 -56.71 -24.18 12.51
CA GLU A 45 -56.52 -25.20 11.47
C GLU A 45 -57.57 -25.04 10.37
N ASP A 46 -57.16 -25.20 9.12
CA ASP A 46 -57.91 -26.08 8.23
C ASP A 46 -57.10 -26.56 7.03
N THR A 47 -57.29 -27.83 6.82
CA THR A 47 -56.83 -28.71 5.75
C THR A 47 -57.29 -28.27 4.36
N ASN A 48 -56.40 -28.36 3.33
CA ASN A 48 -56.76 -29.05 2.09
C ASN A 48 -55.57 -29.35 1.15
N THR A 49 -55.62 -30.50 0.58
CA THR A 49 -54.71 -31.25 -0.27
C THR A 49 -54.66 -30.71 -1.73
N PRO A 50 -53.77 -31.16 -2.57
CA PRO A 50 -53.05 -30.38 -3.57
C PRO A 50 -53.75 -30.32 -4.94
N ALA A 51 -53.51 -29.25 -5.64
CA ALA A 51 -53.71 -29.20 -7.10
C ALA A 51 -52.34 -29.19 -7.79
N GLU A 52 -52.08 -30.20 -8.59
CA GLU A 52 -50.98 -30.25 -9.53
C GLU A 52 -51.17 -29.14 -10.57
N ASP A 53 -50.26 -28.15 -10.58
CA ASP A 53 -50.14 -27.21 -11.67
C ASP A 53 -48.81 -27.49 -12.39
N ASN A 54 -48.96 -28.11 -13.58
CA ASN A 54 -47.87 -28.28 -14.55
C ASN A 54 -47.61 -26.95 -15.25
N THR A 55 -46.75 -26.13 -14.67
CA THR A 55 -46.14 -25.01 -15.38
C THR A 55 -44.84 -25.50 -16.03
N PRO A 56 -44.62 -25.26 -17.34
CA PRO A 56 -43.38 -25.66 -18.00
C PRO A 56 -42.19 -24.89 -17.34
N ALA A 57 -41.12 -25.64 -17.07
CA ALA A 57 -39.88 -25.05 -16.62
C ALA A 57 -39.44 -23.92 -17.60
N GLU A 58 -39.43 -22.70 -17.13
CA GLU A 58 -38.76 -21.63 -17.81
C GLU A 58 -37.27 -22.00 -18.01
N ASP A 59 -36.86 -21.91 -19.24
CA ASP A 59 -35.51 -22.15 -19.71
C ASP A 59 -34.56 -21.28 -18.85
N ALA A 60 -33.82 -21.91 -17.94
CA ALA A 60 -32.86 -21.25 -17.12
C ALA A 60 -31.79 -20.67 -18.06
N THR A 61 -31.87 -19.40 -18.32
CA THR A 61 -30.80 -18.65 -18.98
C THR A 61 -29.47 -18.99 -18.30
N PRO A 62 -28.42 -19.38 -19.03
CA PRO A 62 -27.13 -19.69 -18.43
C PRO A 62 -26.70 -18.50 -17.58
N VAL A 63 -26.48 -18.72 -16.30
CA VAL A 63 -25.84 -17.72 -15.44
C VAL A 63 -24.45 -17.50 -16.04
N GLU A 64 -24.27 -16.39 -16.73
CA GLU A 64 -22.93 -15.97 -17.15
C GLU A 64 -22.05 -15.99 -15.91
N THR A 65 -21.09 -16.89 -15.88
CA THR A 65 -20.04 -16.88 -14.85
C THR A 65 -19.23 -15.62 -15.06
N ARG A 66 -19.54 -14.59 -14.27
CA ARG A 66 -18.77 -13.33 -14.29
C ARG A 66 -17.31 -13.67 -13.98
N GLU A 67 -16.42 -13.20 -14.84
CA GLU A 67 -14.97 -13.28 -14.57
C GLU A 67 -14.68 -12.65 -13.20
N ASN A 68 -13.87 -13.31 -12.38
CA ASN A 68 -13.40 -12.74 -11.11
C ASN A 68 -12.31 -11.68 -11.39
N LYS A 69 -12.75 -10.54 -11.92
CA LYS A 69 -11.94 -9.48 -12.45
C LYS A 69 -12.52 -8.12 -12.06
N VAL A 70 -11.64 -7.17 -11.76
CA VAL A 70 -11.96 -5.76 -11.54
C VAL A 70 -11.17 -4.87 -12.49
N ILE A 71 -11.83 -3.88 -13.06
CA ILE A 71 -11.19 -2.79 -13.78
C ILE A 71 -11.10 -1.59 -12.85
N TYR A 72 -9.88 -1.13 -12.61
CA TYR A 72 -9.56 0.04 -11.78
C TYR A 72 -9.21 1.22 -12.66
N GLY A 73 -10.08 2.23 -12.69
CA GLY A 73 -9.87 3.48 -13.42
C GLY A 73 -9.00 4.45 -12.62
N SER A 74 -7.95 4.95 -13.23
CA SER A 74 -7.09 6.01 -12.69
C SER A 74 -7.15 7.25 -13.56
N SER A 75 -7.11 8.43 -12.94
CA SER A 75 -7.19 9.72 -13.64
C SER A 75 -5.89 10.11 -14.35
N THR A 76 -4.79 9.41 -14.12
CA THR A 76 -3.49 9.65 -14.75
C THR A 76 -3.11 8.51 -15.69
N GLU A 77 -2.25 8.78 -16.65
CA GLU A 77 -1.69 7.76 -17.54
C GLU A 77 -0.64 6.93 -16.81
N ILE A 78 -0.60 5.62 -17.06
CA ILE A 78 0.48 4.75 -16.60
C ILE A 78 1.75 5.14 -17.36
N SER A 79 2.80 5.51 -16.63
CA SER A 79 4.12 5.78 -17.23
C SER A 79 5.00 4.53 -17.33
N GLY A 80 4.62 3.49 -16.57
CA GLY A 80 5.36 2.23 -16.48
C GLY A 80 6.47 2.25 -15.43
N ASP A 81 6.61 3.33 -14.66
CA ASP A 81 7.57 3.40 -13.56
C ASP A 81 7.06 2.60 -12.35
N LEU A 82 7.45 1.34 -12.28
CA LEU A 82 7.15 0.44 -11.16
C LEU A 82 8.29 0.38 -10.12
N GLY A 83 9.26 1.28 -10.21
CA GLY A 83 10.26 1.49 -9.17
C GLY A 83 9.62 1.87 -7.84
N ASN A 84 10.39 1.77 -6.75
CA ASN A 84 9.95 2.25 -5.44
C ASN A 84 9.59 3.74 -5.49
N ALA A 85 8.85 4.23 -4.49
CA ALA A 85 8.43 5.64 -4.39
C ALA A 85 9.60 6.62 -4.18
N TRP A 86 10.77 6.29 -4.69
CA TRP A 86 12.00 7.10 -4.59
C TRP A 86 12.08 8.19 -5.67
N TRP A 87 11.32 8.06 -6.76
CA TRP A 87 11.34 8.95 -7.92
C TRP A 87 10.03 9.72 -8.13
N THR A 88 8.99 9.05 -8.58
CA THR A 88 7.76 9.71 -9.01
C THR A 88 6.54 9.35 -8.16
N ASN A 89 5.57 10.26 -8.14
CA ASN A 89 4.27 10.07 -7.51
C ASN A 89 3.12 10.00 -8.53
N ASN A 90 3.35 9.45 -9.73
CA ASN A 90 2.28 9.19 -10.67
C ASN A 90 1.21 8.28 -10.02
N ALA A 91 -0.06 8.71 -10.03
CA ALA A 91 -1.12 8.03 -9.30
C ALA A 91 -1.42 6.62 -9.84
N SER A 92 -1.33 6.43 -11.16
CA SER A 92 -1.55 5.13 -11.80
C SER A 92 -0.42 4.15 -11.53
N ASP A 93 0.83 4.60 -11.64
CA ASP A 93 1.99 3.77 -11.29
C ASP A 93 1.98 3.42 -9.80
N LYS A 94 1.61 4.40 -8.95
CA LYS A 94 1.44 4.15 -7.52
C LYS A 94 0.36 3.11 -7.24
N ALA A 95 -0.79 3.16 -7.93
CA ALA A 95 -1.85 2.17 -7.75
C ALA A 95 -1.37 0.75 -8.07
N VAL A 96 -0.52 0.59 -9.10
CA VAL A 96 0.10 -0.70 -9.40
C VAL A 96 1.12 -1.08 -8.33
N ARG A 97 2.02 -0.16 -7.95
CA ARG A 97 3.05 -0.42 -6.91
C ARG A 97 2.44 -0.85 -5.58
N ASP A 98 1.35 -0.20 -5.14
CA ASP A 98 0.67 -0.52 -3.89
C ASP A 98 0.06 -1.95 -3.89
N LEU A 99 -0.22 -2.52 -5.07
CA LEU A 99 -0.75 -3.87 -5.21
C LEU A 99 0.33 -4.94 -5.35
N ILE A 100 1.51 -4.59 -5.84
CA ILE A 100 2.60 -5.55 -6.06
C ILE A 100 3.67 -5.56 -4.96
N ASN A 101 3.64 -4.58 -4.05
CA ASN A 101 4.56 -4.49 -2.91
C ASN A 101 3.76 -4.51 -1.60
N ASP A 102 4.30 -5.19 -0.61
CA ASP A 102 3.78 -5.23 0.76
C ASP A 102 4.92 -5.70 1.69
N TYR A 103 4.56 -6.11 2.89
CA TYR A 103 5.45 -6.57 3.96
C TYR A 103 6.35 -5.46 4.53
N ASP A 104 5.89 -4.22 4.45
CA ASP A 104 6.47 -3.16 5.29
C ASP A 104 6.37 -3.55 6.76
N THR A 105 7.42 -3.32 7.54
CA THR A 105 7.44 -3.72 8.96
C THR A 105 6.60 -2.82 9.85
N VAL A 106 6.40 -1.56 9.44
CA VAL A 106 5.47 -0.61 10.07
C VAL A 106 4.50 -0.09 9.03
N ILE A 107 3.23 -0.06 9.35
CA ILE A 107 2.16 0.42 8.48
C ILE A 107 1.30 1.47 9.20
N PHE A 108 0.48 2.18 8.44
CA PHE A 108 -0.60 3.00 9.02
C PHE A 108 -1.91 2.21 8.98
N ASP A 109 -2.55 2.09 10.14
CA ASP A 109 -3.86 1.46 10.24
C ASP A 109 -4.98 2.37 9.66
N GLN A 110 -6.22 1.90 9.70
CA GLN A 110 -7.38 2.63 9.20
C GLN A 110 -7.66 3.94 9.97
N PHE A 111 -7.04 4.15 11.13
CA PHE A 111 -7.16 5.36 11.95
C PHE A 111 -5.96 6.29 11.76
N GLY A 112 -5.02 5.95 10.88
CA GLY A 112 -3.78 6.70 10.65
C GLY A 112 -2.76 6.54 11.77
N GLN A 113 -2.85 5.49 12.59
CA GLN A 113 -1.86 5.17 13.61
C GLN A 113 -0.78 4.28 13.01
N MET A 114 0.46 4.56 13.38
CA MET A 114 1.59 3.71 13.03
C MET A 114 1.56 2.47 13.92
N VAL A 115 1.49 1.31 13.28
CA VAL A 115 1.45 0.01 13.95
C VAL A 115 2.43 -0.95 13.31
N MET A 116 2.93 -1.89 14.10
CA MET A 116 3.72 -3.00 13.58
C MET A 116 2.85 -3.88 12.68
N ASN A 117 3.36 -4.24 11.52
CA ASN A 117 2.74 -5.22 10.65
C ASN A 117 2.98 -6.63 11.20
N GLN A 118 1.97 -7.20 11.86
CA GLN A 118 2.09 -8.51 12.53
C GLN A 118 2.28 -9.69 11.57
N THR A 119 1.89 -9.54 10.30
CA THR A 119 2.19 -10.55 9.27
C THR A 119 3.67 -10.56 8.93
N THR A 120 4.32 -9.40 9.00
CA THR A 120 5.72 -9.21 8.61
C THR A 120 6.69 -9.34 9.78
N ALA A 121 6.41 -8.69 10.90
CA ALA A 121 7.30 -8.62 12.05
C ALA A 121 6.72 -9.33 13.27
N ALA A 122 7.57 -10.12 13.94
CA ALA A 122 7.27 -10.74 15.22
C ALA A 122 7.44 -9.75 16.39
N SER A 123 8.43 -8.84 16.29
CA SER A 123 8.63 -7.75 17.23
C SER A 123 9.36 -6.56 16.59
N ILE A 124 9.14 -5.37 17.15
CA ILE A 124 9.94 -4.17 16.94
C ILE A 124 10.24 -3.59 18.31
N ASP A 125 11.49 -3.65 18.72
CA ASP A 125 11.96 -3.21 20.04
C ASP A 125 12.69 -1.87 19.92
N GLU A 126 12.27 -0.87 20.69
CA GLU A 126 12.87 0.46 20.72
C GLU A 126 13.91 0.57 21.82
N THR A 127 15.11 1.04 21.50
CA THR A 127 16.17 1.38 22.46
C THR A 127 16.58 2.84 22.29
N LYS A 128 16.46 3.63 23.34
CA LYS A 128 17.00 4.99 23.40
C LYS A 128 18.46 4.94 23.83
N ASN A 129 19.32 5.50 23.00
CA ASN A 129 20.75 5.48 23.22
C ASN A 129 21.20 6.75 23.99
N ASP A 130 22.34 6.66 24.71
CA ASP A 130 22.88 7.77 25.50
C ASP A 130 23.31 8.97 24.66
N ASP A 131 23.59 8.77 23.37
CA ASP A 131 23.94 9.80 22.38
C ASP A 131 22.74 10.54 21.78
N GLY A 132 21.51 10.20 22.25
CA GLY A 132 20.27 10.80 21.80
C GLY A 132 19.66 10.14 20.56
N THR A 133 20.31 9.14 19.98
CA THR A 133 19.74 8.33 18.87
C THR A 133 18.72 7.32 19.39
N ILE A 134 17.90 6.76 18.51
CA ILE A 134 17.00 5.64 18.81
C ILE A 134 17.33 4.48 17.88
N THR A 135 17.43 3.28 18.43
CA THR A 135 17.59 2.04 17.66
C THR A 135 16.29 1.24 17.69
N PHE A 136 15.76 0.90 16.54
CA PHE A 136 14.70 -0.09 16.40
C PHE A 136 15.32 -1.42 15.98
N THR A 137 15.09 -2.45 16.78
CA THR A 137 15.48 -3.83 16.47
C THR A 137 14.24 -4.57 16.02
N VAL A 138 14.27 -5.05 14.79
CA VAL A 138 13.12 -5.68 14.11
C VAL A 138 13.40 -7.14 13.91
N LYS A 139 12.53 -8.00 14.43
CA LYS A 139 12.53 -9.43 14.15
C LYS A 139 11.39 -9.72 13.16
N ILE A 140 11.70 -10.14 11.95
CA ILE A 140 10.72 -10.51 10.95
C ILE A 140 10.23 -11.95 11.14
N ASN A 141 9.03 -12.25 10.65
CA ASN A 141 8.48 -13.59 10.67
C ASN A 141 9.16 -14.47 9.62
N GLU A 142 9.38 -15.72 9.97
CA GLU A 142 9.88 -16.72 9.03
C GLU A 142 8.78 -17.18 8.06
N GLY A 143 9.17 -17.63 6.87
CA GLY A 143 8.25 -18.22 5.89
C GLY A 143 7.59 -17.23 4.94
N LEU A 144 7.92 -15.94 5.02
CA LEU A 144 7.55 -14.98 3.97
C LEU A 144 8.33 -15.27 2.69
N THR A 145 7.67 -15.11 1.55
CA THR A 145 8.29 -15.35 0.24
C THR A 145 7.88 -14.27 -0.76
N TYR A 146 8.74 -14.08 -1.75
CA TYR A 146 8.40 -13.33 -2.96
C TYR A 146 7.43 -14.14 -3.86
N ASN A 147 6.91 -13.48 -4.90
CA ASN A 147 6.04 -14.12 -5.90
C ASN A 147 6.72 -15.27 -6.68
N ASN A 148 8.05 -15.27 -6.78
CA ASN A 148 8.84 -16.37 -7.37
C ASN A 148 9.10 -17.54 -6.40
N GLY A 149 8.65 -17.43 -5.13
CA GLY A 149 8.82 -18.45 -4.10
C GLY A 149 10.14 -18.38 -3.34
N GLU A 150 11.04 -17.45 -3.66
CA GLU A 150 12.25 -17.24 -2.87
C GLU A 150 11.93 -16.67 -1.48
N PRO A 151 12.64 -17.12 -0.43
CA PRO A 151 12.40 -16.68 0.93
C PRO A 151 12.77 -15.21 1.12
N ILE A 152 11.99 -14.50 1.94
CA ILE A 152 12.29 -13.16 2.43
C ILE A 152 12.96 -13.28 3.80
N THR A 153 14.10 -12.60 3.94
CA THR A 153 14.94 -12.61 5.14
C THR A 153 15.25 -11.19 5.61
N ALA A 154 15.87 -11.02 6.76
CA ALA A 154 16.31 -9.70 7.23
C ALA A 154 17.31 -9.03 6.27
N ALA A 155 18.07 -9.83 5.49
CA ALA A 155 18.98 -9.30 4.48
C ALA A 155 18.24 -8.51 3.38
N ASP A 156 17.00 -8.89 3.04
CA ASP A 156 16.19 -8.19 2.03
C ASP A 156 15.74 -6.81 2.51
N TYR A 157 15.42 -6.68 3.80
CA TYR A 157 15.09 -5.39 4.43
C TYR A 157 16.32 -4.49 4.54
N VAL A 158 17.46 -5.08 4.92
CA VAL A 158 18.75 -4.35 4.94
C VAL A 158 19.15 -3.94 3.53
N ALA A 159 18.95 -4.81 2.52
CA ALA A 159 19.20 -4.49 1.10
C ALA A 159 18.36 -3.28 0.65
N TYR A 160 17.11 -3.18 1.10
CA TYR A 160 16.27 -2.02 0.81
C TYR A 160 16.94 -0.72 1.25
N ALA A 161 17.39 -0.63 2.51
CA ALA A 161 18.05 0.56 3.04
C ALA A 161 19.37 0.86 2.31
N LEU A 162 20.18 -0.18 2.06
CA LEU A 162 21.46 -0.02 1.35
C LEU A 162 21.29 0.46 -0.09
N VAL A 163 20.33 -0.10 -0.83
CA VAL A 163 20.05 0.33 -2.21
C VAL A 163 19.41 1.73 -2.21
N GLN A 164 18.39 1.96 -1.38
CA GLN A 164 17.68 3.24 -1.31
C GLN A 164 18.62 4.41 -1.04
N LEU A 165 19.51 4.26 -0.08
CA LEU A 165 20.40 5.32 0.39
C LEU A 165 21.77 5.31 -0.31
N SER A 166 21.97 4.46 -1.34
CA SER A 166 23.24 4.38 -2.04
C SER A 166 23.57 5.62 -2.88
N PRO A 167 24.87 5.91 -3.12
CA PRO A 167 25.28 6.92 -4.10
C PRO A 167 24.70 6.65 -5.49
N ALA A 168 24.64 5.38 -5.92
CA ALA A 168 24.13 4.99 -7.23
C ALA A 168 22.63 5.31 -7.39
N THR A 169 21.82 5.12 -6.34
CA THR A 169 20.40 5.49 -6.36
C THR A 169 20.20 6.99 -6.43
N LYS A 170 21.05 7.76 -5.74
CA LYS A 170 21.08 9.23 -5.86
C LYS A 170 21.49 9.68 -7.27
N GLU A 171 22.50 9.05 -7.87
CA GLU A 171 22.92 9.28 -9.25
C GLU A 171 21.83 8.91 -10.26
N ALA A 172 21.07 7.85 -10.00
CA ALA A 172 19.89 7.46 -10.78
C ALA A 172 18.73 8.48 -10.70
N GLY A 173 18.90 9.59 -9.98
CA GLY A 173 17.94 10.70 -9.88
C GLY A 173 16.85 10.51 -8.83
N ALA A 174 17.03 9.60 -7.88
CA ALA A 174 16.13 9.48 -6.74
C ALA A 174 16.21 10.70 -5.81
N THR A 175 15.07 11.05 -5.19
CA THR A 175 14.95 12.24 -4.32
C THR A 175 14.96 11.90 -2.83
N VAL A 176 15.39 10.70 -2.47
CA VAL A 176 15.48 10.23 -1.08
C VAL A 176 16.67 10.87 -0.35
N THR A 177 16.48 11.13 0.94
CA THR A 177 17.51 11.66 1.82
C THR A 177 17.84 10.65 2.92
N ALA A 178 19.11 10.60 3.30
CA ALA A 178 19.59 9.68 4.31
C ALA A 178 19.68 10.29 5.73
N ASN A 179 19.24 11.55 5.90
CA ASN A 179 19.47 12.33 7.12
C ASN A 179 18.87 11.73 8.38
N SER A 180 17.80 10.94 8.26
CA SER A 180 17.15 10.31 9.41
C SER A 180 17.88 9.06 9.92
N VAL A 181 18.76 8.47 9.13
CA VAL A 181 19.51 7.28 9.49
C VAL A 181 20.89 7.68 9.99
N PHE A 182 21.32 7.09 11.11
CA PHE A 182 22.68 7.33 11.65
C PHE A 182 23.75 6.89 10.63
N GLY A 183 24.71 7.77 10.33
CA GLY A 183 25.73 7.53 9.29
C GLY A 183 25.18 7.48 7.85
N GLY A 184 23.90 7.84 7.67
CA GLY A 184 23.25 7.84 6.36
C GLY A 184 23.81 8.84 5.37
N PRO A 185 24.04 10.10 5.74
CA PRO A 185 24.64 11.11 4.84
C PRO A 185 26.03 10.70 4.32
N GLU A 186 26.88 10.16 5.18
CA GLU A 186 28.22 9.69 4.84
C GLU A 186 28.16 8.52 3.84
N TYR A 187 27.26 7.58 4.08
CA TYR A 187 27.02 6.46 3.17
C TYR A 187 26.48 6.95 1.82
N GLN A 188 25.47 7.84 1.82
CA GLN A 188 24.83 8.35 0.59
C GLN A 188 25.82 9.19 -0.26
N ASN A 189 26.80 9.81 0.35
CA ASN A 189 27.84 10.56 -0.33
C ASN A 189 29.02 9.67 -0.79
N GLY A 190 29.03 8.38 -0.44
CA GLY A 190 30.12 7.45 -0.76
C GLY A 190 31.36 7.66 0.10
N GLU A 191 31.25 8.31 1.25
CA GLU A 191 32.34 8.54 2.18
C GLU A 191 32.67 7.30 3.01
N THR A 192 31.65 6.43 3.22
CA THR A 192 31.76 5.15 3.89
C THR A 192 31.21 4.04 3.01
N LYS A 193 31.74 2.83 3.15
CA LYS A 193 31.20 1.62 2.52
C LYS A 193 30.02 1.07 3.31
N GLU A 194 30.09 1.15 4.62
CA GLU A 194 29.09 0.66 5.57
C GLU A 194 28.05 1.73 5.86
N LEU A 195 26.77 1.34 5.91
CA LEU A 195 25.69 2.15 6.46
C LEU A 195 25.62 1.88 7.97
N ALA A 196 26.29 2.71 8.75
CA ALA A 196 26.52 2.50 10.19
C ALA A 196 25.23 2.32 11.00
N GLY A 197 24.17 3.05 10.62
CA GLY A 197 22.87 3.00 11.29
C GLY A 197 22.02 1.77 10.94
N VAL A 198 22.45 0.89 10.03
CA VAL A 198 21.69 -0.32 9.68
C VAL A 198 22.54 -1.54 9.90
N ARG A 199 21.96 -2.55 10.57
CA ARG A 199 22.69 -3.76 10.95
C ARG A 199 21.92 -5.01 10.54
N LEU A 200 22.61 -6.00 10.02
CA LEU A 200 22.11 -7.36 9.85
C LEU A 200 22.59 -8.22 11.02
N LEU A 201 21.70 -8.50 11.99
CA LEU A 201 22.06 -9.17 13.23
C LEU A 201 22.04 -10.70 13.11
N ASP A 202 21.02 -11.23 12.42
CA ASP A 202 20.88 -12.64 12.10
C ASP A 202 19.96 -12.79 10.85
N PRO A 203 19.67 -14.01 10.34
CA PRO A 203 18.86 -14.19 9.15
C PRO A 203 17.45 -13.57 9.20
N TYR A 204 16.91 -13.33 10.40
CA TYR A 204 15.56 -12.80 10.60
C TYR A 204 15.52 -11.57 11.51
N THR A 205 16.67 -11.01 11.87
CA THR A 205 16.74 -9.82 12.72
C THR A 205 17.67 -8.78 12.11
N TYR A 206 17.16 -7.57 12.00
CA TYR A 206 17.96 -6.39 11.65
C TYR A 206 17.71 -5.26 12.65
N SER A 207 18.54 -4.23 12.64
CA SER A 207 18.25 -3.00 13.36
C SER A 207 18.49 -1.77 12.47
N ILE A 208 17.74 -0.71 12.80
CA ILE A 208 17.92 0.61 12.20
C ILE A 208 18.05 1.64 13.32
N GLN A 209 19.12 2.44 13.27
CA GLN A 209 19.40 3.52 14.21
C GLN A 209 19.06 4.85 13.58
N ILE A 210 18.19 5.60 14.24
CA ILE A 210 17.70 6.89 13.82
C ILE A 210 18.57 7.99 14.42
N ALA A 211 19.02 8.93 13.59
CA ALA A 211 19.83 10.04 14.02
C ALA A 211 19.14 10.90 15.09
N ALA A 212 19.91 11.47 16.02
CA ALA A 212 19.41 12.18 17.20
C ALA A 212 18.43 13.32 16.88
N ASP A 213 18.67 14.04 15.78
CA ASP A 213 17.76 15.13 15.33
C ASP A 213 16.36 14.64 14.93
N TYR A 214 16.22 13.37 14.60
CA TYR A 214 14.96 12.72 14.19
C TYR A 214 14.39 11.84 15.28
N ALA A 215 15.14 11.49 16.32
CA ALA A 215 14.75 10.54 17.37
C ALA A 215 13.54 10.99 18.19
N ASN A 216 13.37 12.30 18.39
CA ASN A 216 12.23 12.87 19.14
C ASN A 216 11.05 13.29 18.23
N TYR A 217 11.09 12.93 16.95
CA TYR A 217 10.00 13.21 16.02
C TYR A 217 8.80 12.31 16.32
N TYR A 218 7.58 12.88 16.27
CA TYR A 218 6.35 12.13 16.56
C TYR A 218 6.22 10.86 15.70
N TYR A 219 6.67 10.93 14.46
CA TYR A 219 6.64 9.80 13.52
C TYR A 219 7.95 9.00 13.48
N ALA A 220 8.82 9.10 14.49
CA ALA A 220 10.11 8.38 14.51
C ALA A 220 9.95 6.87 14.29
N PHE A 221 8.86 6.27 14.77
CA PHE A 221 8.56 4.86 14.56
C PHE A 221 8.40 4.49 13.08
N SER A 222 7.97 5.43 12.21
CA SER A 222 7.87 5.17 10.77
C SER A 222 9.24 4.93 10.11
N TYR A 223 10.33 5.40 10.71
CA TYR A 223 11.67 5.13 10.20
C TYR A 223 12.12 3.66 10.43
N ALA A 224 11.43 2.91 11.30
CA ALA A 224 11.61 1.47 11.42
C ALA A 224 10.96 0.70 10.27
N SER A 225 10.15 1.36 9.44
CA SER A 225 9.47 0.74 8.29
C SER A 225 10.47 0.56 7.15
N LEU A 226 10.88 -0.67 6.94
CA LEU A 226 11.56 -1.09 5.73
C LEU A 226 10.68 -2.10 4.99
N SER A 227 10.83 -2.14 3.67
CA SER A 227 10.19 -3.12 2.78
C SER A 227 11.22 -4.16 2.34
N PRO A 228 10.84 -5.39 2.00
CA PRO A 228 11.79 -6.33 1.42
C PRO A 228 12.14 -5.92 0.00
N LEU A 229 13.43 -6.00 -0.37
CA LEU A 229 13.93 -5.68 -1.68
C LEU A 229 14.67 -6.87 -2.27
N TYR A 230 14.19 -7.40 -3.40
CA TYR A 230 14.86 -8.47 -4.13
C TYR A 230 16.07 -7.93 -4.87
N LEU A 231 17.23 -8.04 -4.23
CA LEU A 231 18.49 -7.40 -4.67
C LEU A 231 18.90 -7.76 -6.11
N PRO A 232 18.69 -9.01 -6.62
CA PRO A 232 19.05 -9.35 -8.00
C PRO A 232 18.31 -8.56 -9.09
N MET A 233 17.23 -7.84 -8.76
CA MET A 233 16.58 -6.93 -9.71
C MET A 233 17.31 -5.60 -9.90
N TYR A 234 18.20 -5.24 -8.97
CA TYR A 234 18.84 -3.91 -8.91
C TYR A 234 20.30 -3.94 -9.31
N ALA A 235 20.87 -5.14 -9.47
CA ALA A 235 22.26 -5.32 -9.87
C ALA A 235 22.43 -6.61 -10.66
N SER A 236 23.21 -6.57 -11.75
CA SER A 236 23.66 -7.75 -12.48
C SER A 236 24.79 -8.50 -11.75
N ALA A 237 25.52 -7.80 -10.87
CA ALA A 237 26.50 -8.43 -9.98
C ALA A 237 25.80 -9.25 -8.89
N ALA A 238 26.39 -10.38 -8.51
CA ALA A 238 25.90 -11.22 -7.43
C ALA A 238 26.18 -10.59 -6.05
N LEU A 239 25.47 -9.48 -5.77
CA LEU A 239 25.60 -8.75 -4.53
C LEU A 239 25.00 -9.52 -3.35
N THR A 240 25.65 -9.44 -2.19
CA THR A 240 25.15 -9.99 -0.93
C THR A 240 25.25 -8.96 0.18
N VAL A 241 24.27 -8.97 1.07
CA VAL A 241 24.32 -8.13 2.28
C VAL A 241 25.24 -8.75 3.31
N LYS A 242 26.14 -7.95 3.85
CA LYS A 242 27.08 -8.30 4.93
C LYS A 242 26.99 -7.26 6.04
N ASP A 243 27.49 -7.66 7.21
CA ASP A 243 27.68 -6.79 8.37
C ASP A 243 29.03 -7.12 9.00
N ASP A 244 29.85 -6.13 9.26
CA ASP A 244 31.21 -6.31 9.83
C ASP A 244 31.32 -5.87 11.29
N GLY A 245 30.21 -5.49 11.90
CA GLY A 245 30.17 -4.94 13.25
C GLY A 245 30.12 -3.41 13.31
N ASN A 246 30.46 -2.72 12.20
CA ASN A 246 30.38 -1.25 12.11
C ASN A 246 29.15 -0.78 11.36
N GLY A 247 28.56 -1.62 10.50
CA GLY A 247 27.37 -1.34 9.70
C GLY A 247 27.16 -2.40 8.64
N ALA A 248 25.98 -2.39 8.04
CA ALA A 248 25.68 -3.24 6.90
C ALA A 248 26.27 -2.65 5.62
N TYR A 249 26.62 -3.53 4.68
CA TYR A 249 27.16 -3.16 3.36
C TYR A 249 26.84 -4.22 2.30
N LEU A 250 27.00 -3.86 1.03
CA LEU A 250 26.93 -4.79 -0.09
C LEU A 250 28.33 -5.31 -0.42
N ASP A 251 28.43 -6.64 -0.59
CA ASP A 251 29.64 -7.36 -0.98
C ASP A 251 29.41 -8.10 -2.29
N GLY A 252 30.48 -8.28 -3.10
CA GLY A 252 30.43 -8.99 -4.38
C GLY A 252 30.41 -8.09 -5.61
N GLY A 253 30.35 -6.78 -5.45
CA GLY A 253 30.35 -5.79 -6.54
C GLY A 253 29.86 -4.43 -6.10
N GLU A 254 29.45 -3.62 -7.06
CA GLU A 254 28.95 -2.26 -6.84
C GLU A 254 27.55 -2.11 -7.46
N LEU A 255 26.74 -1.22 -6.91
CA LEU A 255 25.49 -0.79 -7.52
C LEU A 255 25.80 0.18 -8.67
N VAL A 256 25.05 0.06 -9.76
CA VAL A 256 25.18 0.89 -10.95
C VAL A 256 23.87 1.64 -11.19
N ALA A 257 23.96 2.96 -11.36
CA ALA A 257 22.80 3.85 -11.55
C ALA A 257 21.90 3.42 -12.73
N ASP A 258 22.49 3.00 -13.84
CA ASP A 258 21.74 2.54 -15.01
C ASP A 258 20.96 1.24 -14.74
N GLU A 259 21.51 0.30 -13.96
CA GLU A 259 20.83 -0.94 -13.58
C GLU A 259 19.67 -0.64 -12.62
N ILE A 260 19.89 0.26 -11.66
CA ILE A 260 18.84 0.75 -10.77
C ILE A 260 17.70 1.42 -11.56
N ASN A 261 18.03 2.27 -12.55
CA ASN A 261 17.03 2.85 -13.44
C ASN A 261 16.29 1.79 -14.27
N ALA A 262 17.00 0.81 -14.80
CA ALA A 262 16.39 -0.28 -15.59
C ALA A 262 15.39 -1.11 -14.75
N SER A 263 15.68 -1.35 -13.46
CA SER A 263 14.81 -2.12 -12.58
C SER A 263 13.39 -1.52 -12.44
N ARG A 264 13.23 -0.22 -12.68
CA ARG A 264 11.94 0.48 -12.61
C ARG A 264 10.95 0.01 -13.67
N TYR A 265 11.45 -0.47 -14.81
CA TYR A 265 10.67 -0.82 -16.01
C TYR A 265 10.65 -2.34 -16.28
N VAL A 266 10.93 -3.15 -15.27
CA VAL A 266 10.72 -4.60 -15.32
C VAL A 266 9.25 -4.90 -14.98
N TYR A 267 8.56 -5.69 -15.80
CA TYR A 267 7.12 -5.95 -15.65
C TYR A 267 6.81 -7.41 -15.34
N ALA A 268 6.64 -8.25 -16.37
CA ALA A 268 6.23 -9.66 -16.18
C ALA A 268 7.23 -10.49 -15.36
N ASP A 269 8.52 -10.16 -15.46
CA ASP A 269 9.61 -10.83 -14.72
C ASP A 269 9.91 -10.15 -13.38
N ARG A 270 9.06 -9.20 -12.94
CA ARG A 270 9.26 -8.50 -11.67
C ARG A 270 9.07 -9.44 -10.50
N VAL A 271 10.10 -9.54 -9.67
CA VAL A 271 10.01 -10.18 -8.36
C VAL A 271 9.52 -9.16 -7.34
N SER A 272 8.42 -9.48 -6.65
CA SER A 272 7.74 -8.58 -5.72
C SER A 272 7.06 -9.36 -4.59
N ALA A 273 6.69 -8.66 -3.53
CA ALA A 273 6.21 -9.26 -2.28
C ALA A 273 4.73 -8.93 -1.97
N GLY A 274 4.01 -8.31 -2.90
CA GLY A 274 2.62 -7.88 -2.67
C GLY A 274 1.57 -8.94 -2.95
N PRO A 275 0.29 -8.59 -2.71
CA PRO A 275 -0.86 -9.47 -2.95
C PRO A 275 -1.07 -9.82 -4.43
N TYR A 276 -0.54 -9.01 -5.34
CA TYR A 276 -0.61 -9.24 -6.77
C TYR A 276 0.77 -9.21 -7.41
N MET A 277 0.88 -9.78 -8.60
CA MET A 277 2.05 -9.70 -9.47
C MET A 277 1.67 -9.15 -10.83
N VAL A 278 2.60 -8.51 -11.52
CA VAL A 278 2.37 -7.94 -12.85
C VAL A 278 2.32 -9.07 -13.87
N LYS A 279 1.15 -9.26 -14.50
CA LYS A 279 1.04 -10.14 -15.67
C LYS A 279 1.52 -9.46 -16.93
N SER A 280 1.09 -8.21 -17.16
CA SER A 280 1.51 -7.39 -18.28
C SER A 280 1.33 -5.91 -17.95
N LEU A 281 2.17 -5.08 -18.56
CA LEU A 281 2.02 -3.63 -18.56
C LEU A 281 2.31 -3.13 -19.98
N ASP A 282 1.37 -2.35 -20.52
CA ASP A 282 1.46 -1.74 -21.85
C ASP A 282 1.28 -0.23 -21.74
N THR A 283 2.38 0.50 -21.89
CA THR A 283 2.39 1.96 -21.82
C THR A 283 1.73 2.60 -23.06
N GLY A 284 1.65 1.89 -24.18
CA GLY A 284 0.95 2.36 -25.38
C GLY A 284 -0.57 2.25 -25.24
N ALA A 285 -1.04 1.16 -24.62
CA ALA A 285 -2.45 0.97 -24.31
C ALA A 285 -2.84 1.60 -22.96
N LEU A 286 -1.91 2.15 -22.21
CA LEU A 286 -2.08 2.75 -20.88
C LEU A 286 -2.76 1.80 -19.88
N THR A 287 -2.38 0.52 -19.91
CA THR A 287 -2.98 -0.54 -19.09
C THR A 287 -1.96 -1.38 -18.38
N ALA A 288 -2.29 -1.80 -17.15
CA ALA A 288 -1.57 -2.85 -16.43
C ALA A 288 -2.56 -3.95 -16.00
N THR A 289 -2.20 -5.20 -16.24
CA THR A 289 -2.94 -6.37 -15.79
C THR A 289 -2.16 -7.06 -14.69
N LEU A 290 -2.84 -7.25 -13.55
CA LEU A 290 -2.29 -7.88 -12.36
C LEU A 290 -3.04 -9.17 -12.06
N GLU A 291 -2.33 -10.18 -11.59
CA GLU A 291 -2.89 -11.46 -11.13
C GLU A 291 -2.51 -11.71 -9.67
N ILE A 292 -3.32 -12.48 -8.95
CA ILE A 292 -3.02 -12.86 -7.55
C ILE A 292 -1.63 -13.47 -7.47
N ASN A 293 -0.87 -13.04 -6.47
CA ASN A 293 0.34 -13.71 -6.03
C ASN A 293 -0.04 -14.92 -5.14
N PRO A 294 0.14 -16.16 -5.60
CA PRO A 294 -0.25 -17.34 -4.82
C PRO A 294 0.58 -17.53 -3.55
N ASN A 295 1.77 -16.93 -3.50
CA ASN A 295 2.70 -17.03 -2.39
C ASN A 295 2.48 -15.97 -1.30
N TYR A 296 1.54 -15.04 -1.51
CA TYR A 296 1.27 -13.98 -0.55
C TYR A 296 0.68 -14.50 0.75
N ALA A 297 1.31 -14.20 1.89
CA ALA A 297 0.91 -14.68 3.20
C ALA A 297 -0.35 -13.97 3.74
N GLY A 298 -0.57 -12.72 3.37
CA GLY A 298 -1.67 -11.87 3.81
C GLY A 298 -1.19 -10.45 4.16
N ASN A 299 -2.12 -9.50 4.27
CA ASN A 299 -1.85 -8.15 4.74
C ASN A 299 -1.62 -8.15 6.27
N PHE A 300 -1.47 -6.97 6.88
CA PHE A 300 -1.24 -6.83 8.33
C PHE A 300 -2.35 -7.41 9.22
N GLU A 301 -3.54 -7.66 8.67
CA GLU A 301 -4.66 -8.36 9.32
C GLU A 301 -4.73 -9.86 8.93
N GLY A 302 -3.77 -10.37 8.16
CA GLY A 302 -3.73 -11.74 7.66
C GLY A 302 -4.71 -12.02 6.52
N GLN A 303 -5.31 -10.98 5.91
CA GLN A 303 -6.28 -11.13 4.83
C GLN A 303 -5.56 -11.34 3.50
N LYS A 304 -6.11 -12.27 2.68
CA LYS A 304 -5.62 -12.55 1.32
C LYS A 304 -6.56 -11.96 0.26
N PRO A 305 -6.04 -11.62 -0.93
CA PRO A 305 -6.87 -11.12 -2.02
C PRO A 305 -7.85 -12.21 -2.50
N SER A 306 -9.06 -11.79 -2.88
CA SER A 306 -10.10 -12.69 -3.44
C SER A 306 -10.38 -12.45 -4.92
N ILE A 307 -9.93 -11.30 -5.47
CA ILE A 307 -10.10 -10.96 -6.88
C ILE A 307 -8.94 -11.53 -7.65
N GLN A 308 -9.22 -12.34 -8.69
CA GLN A 308 -8.18 -13.03 -9.46
C GLN A 308 -7.38 -12.08 -10.34
N THR A 309 -8.04 -11.09 -10.94
CA THR A 309 -7.41 -10.18 -11.90
C THR A 309 -7.81 -8.74 -11.62
N ILE A 310 -6.84 -7.85 -11.57
CA ILE A 310 -7.06 -6.40 -11.57
C ILE A 310 -6.48 -5.82 -12.84
N VAL A 311 -7.27 -5.01 -13.56
CA VAL A 311 -6.80 -4.26 -14.72
C VAL A 311 -6.83 -2.78 -14.39
N VAL A 312 -5.67 -2.16 -14.34
CA VAL A 312 -5.53 -0.71 -14.13
C VAL A 312 -5.55 -0.04 -15.48
N VAL A 313 -6.45 0.94 -15.66
CA VAL A 313 -6.63 1.69 -16.92
C VAL A 313 -6.69 3.18 -16.63
N LYS A 314 -6.39 4.00 -17.65
CA LYS A 314 -6.77 5.40 -17.61
C LYS A 314 -8.29 5.51 -17.75
N ALA A 315 -8.93 6.28 -16.88
CA ALA A 315 -10.36 6.59 -16.96
C ALA A 315 -10.55 8.10 -16.93
N GLU A 316 -11.41 8.59 -17.83
CA GLU A 316 -11.80 9.98 -17.87
C GLU A 316 -13.10 10.16 -17.06
N ASP A 317 -13.20 11.27 -16.33
CA ASP A 317 -14.33 11.53 -15.43
C ASP A 317 -15.69 11.58 -16.15
N ASP A 318 -15.71 12.05 -17.39
CA ASP A 318 -16.92 12.18 -18.21
C ASP A 318 -17.44 10.85 -18.75
N THR A 319 -16.60 9.83 -18.91
CA THR A 319 -16.99 8.49 -19.39
C THR A 319 -17.26 7.51 -18.25
N MET A 320 -16.89 7.84 -17.03
CA MET A 320 -16.99 6.94 -15.86
C MET A 320 -18.43 6.45 -15.62
N MET A 321 -19.41 7.35 -15.67
CA MET A 321 -20.83 6.99 -15.42
C MET A 321 -21.39 6.05 -16.50
N ASP A 322 -20.91 6.16 -17.73
CA ASP A 322 -21.34 5.27 -18.80
C ASP A 322 -20.70 3.88 -18.66
N ALA A 323 -19.46 3.80 -18.23
CA ALA A 323 -18.80 2.54 -17.90
C ALA A 323 -19.51 1.78 -16.76
N PHE A 324 -20.02 2.48 -15.73
CA PHE A 324 -20.85 1.87 -14.70
C PHE A 324 -22.19 1.36 -15.26
N LYS A 325 -22.85 2.10 -16.17
CA LYS A 325 -24.12 1.69 -16.79
C LYS A 325 -23.98 0.47 -17.70
N THR A 326 -22.85 0.33 -18.38
CA THR A 326 -22.55 -0.82 -19.27
C THR A 326 -22.20 -2.09 -18.50
N GLY A 327 -22.09 -2.03 -17.17
CA GLY A 327 -21.74 -3.17 -16.34
C GLY A 327 -20.24 -3.50 -16.33
N GLU A 328 -19.41 -2.65 -16.89
CA GLU A 328 -17.98 -2.68 -16.65
C GLU A 328 -17.75 -2.32 -15.18
N ASN A 329 -17.14 -3.21 -14.41
CA ASN A 329 -16.80 -2.94 -13.02
C ASN A 329 -15.61 -1.99 -12.98
N ILE A 330 -15.88 -0.68 -12.94
CA ILE A 330 -14.84 0.34 -12.79
C ILE A 330 -14.88 0.86 -11.35
N LEU A 331 -13.76 0.72 -10.65
CA LEU A 331 -13.49 1.41 -9.39
C LEU A 331 -12.64 2.64 -9.70
N GLN A 332 -13.15 3.82 -9.38
CA GLN A 332 -12.37 5.05 -9.53
C GLN A 332 -12.11 5.68 -8.16
N ARG A 333 -10.88 6.14 -7.95
CA ARG A 333 -10.46 6.79 -6.71
C ARG A 333 -10.72 8.29 -6.78
N TYR A 334 -11.58 8.80 -5.92
CA TYR A 334 -11.92 10.23 -5.86
C TYR A 334 -11.12 11.05 -4.82
N CYS A 335 -10.25 10.48 -4.00
CA CYS A 335 -9.56 11.25 -2.96
C CYS A 335 -8.10 10.85 -2.74
N ASN A 336 -7.24 11.88 -2.62
CA ASN A 336 -5.79 11.76 -2.45
C ASN A 336 -5.32 11.28 -1.05
N HIS A 337 -6.21 10.83 -0.14
CA HIS A 337 -5.84 10.56 1.25
C HIS A 337 -6.52 9.35 1.88
N VAL A 338 -7.02 8.39 1.12
CA VAL A 338 -7.55 7.16 1.69
C VAL A 338 -6.73 5.99 1.15
N HIS A 339 -6.06 5.26 2.05
CA HIS A 339 -5.67 3.88 1.79
C HIS A 339 -6.96 3.10 1.57
N VAL A 340 -7.38 3.01 0.32
CA VAL A 340 -8.47 2.11 -0.05
C VAL A 340 -7.86 0.72 -0.03
N ILE A 341 -7.96 0.07 1.13
CA ILE A 341 -8.11 -1.38 1.13
C ILE A 341 -9.33 -1.61 0.29
N ILE A 342 -9.16 -2.12 -0.93
CA ILE A 342 -10.28 -2.53 -1.77
C ILE A 342 -10.95 -3.69 -1.05
N ARG A 343 -11.86 -3.37 -0.12
CA ARG A 343 -12.84 -4.35 0.39
C ARG A 343 -13.87 -4.53 -0.71
N ILE A 344 -13.50 -5.25 -1.75
CA ILE A 344 -14.50 -5.78 -2.66
C ILE A 344 -15.06 -7.00 -1.95
N TYR A 345 -16.14 -6.78 -1.22
CA TYR A 345 -17.02 -7.87 -0.85
C TYR A 345 -17.57 -8.41 -2.16
N ALA A 346 -17.10 -9.59 -2.59
CA ALA A 346 -17.90 -10.42 -3.46
C ALA A 346 -19.27 -10.53 -2.76
N ALA A 347 -20.30 -9.96 -3.34
CA ALA A 347 -21.66 -10.22 -2.92
C ALA A 347 -21.91 -11.72 -3.18
N GLY A 348 -21.52 -12.53 -2.22
CA GLY A 348 -21.95 -13.90 -2.12
C GLY A 348 -23.46 -13.84 -1.92
N ASN A 349 -24.19 -14.55 -2.75
CA ASN A 349 -25.60 -14.80 -2.62
C ASN A 349 -25.99 -15.02 -1.16
N SER A 350 -26.53 -14.00 -0.52
CA SER A 350 -27.48 -14.20 0.56
C SER A 350 -28.86 -14.13 -0.08
N GLN A 351 -29.34 -15.23 -0.55
CA GLN A 351 -30.78 -15.44 -0.60
C GLN A 351 -31.24 -15.40 0.85
N ALA A 352 -31.88 -14.31 1.21
CA ALA A 352 -32.67 -14.23 2.42
C ALA A 352 -33.75 -15.29 2.37
N GLN A 353 -33.79 -16.09 3.40
CA GLN A 353 -35.05 -16.65 3.92
C GLN A 353 -35.57 -15.65 4.94
#